data_8cac7100fc0cbca79dc345e86ccb1d7f
#
_entry.id   8cac7100fc0cbca79dc345e86ccb1d7f
#
_cell.length_a   1.000
_cell.length_b   1.000
_cell.length_c   1.000
_cell.angle_alpha   90.00
_cell.angle_beta   90.00
_cell.angle_gamma   90.00
#
_symmetry.space_group_name_H-M   'P 1'
#
loop_
_entity.id
_entity.type
_entity.pdbx_description
1 polymer ?
#
loop_
_entity_poly.entity_id
_entity_poly.type
_entity_poly.pdbx_seq_one_letter_code
_entity_poly.pdbx_strand_id
1 'polypeptide(L)'
;GTVRNNVEKNIIPATWWEGGAALNGEISPGLFYDIAVHSGLYLAAGEYKPRDGRQKVGKAKADDMAFTGRLKYTAIPGLEIAASVQVQQDVHQGEGEAIGGTLFETHMAWQRDDFQLRALYAQWDFDSAINNIALGADEQSGFYIEPSYRISEKLGLFARYSEYDNLAGSAVDTAVEQFDIGLNYWLHPNVVFKMDYQNQDTPSDTGYDGFNMGVGYSF
;
A
#
# COMPACT_ATOMS: atom_id res chain seq x y z
N GLY A 1 8.68 1.97 -11.75
CA GLY A 1 9.63 0.91 -11.45
C GLY A 1 9.28 -0.43 -12.09
N THR A 2 10.21 -1.36 -12.03
CA THR A 2 10.02 -2.74 -12.53
C THR A 2 9.31 -3.59 -11.47
N VAL A 3 9.54 -3.27 -10.21
CA VAL A 3 9.02 -3.99 -9.05
C VAL A 3 8.00 -3.13 -8.33
N ARG A 4 6.95 -3.76 -7.77
CA ARG A 4 5.97 -3.09 -6.92
C ARG A 4 6.65 -2.53 -5.69
N ASN A 5 6.21 -1.36 -5.24
CA ASN A 5 6.69 -0.68 -4.03
C ASN A 5 6.55 -1.57 -2.78
N ASN A 6 7.53 -1.49 -1.88
CA ASN A 6 7.56 -2.30 -0.66
C ASN A 6 6.42 -1.98 0.32
N VAL A 7 5.98 -0.73 0.41
CA VAL A 7 4.82 -0.34 1.24
C VAL A 7 3.56 -1.04 0.75
N GLU A 8 3.32 -1.04 -0.56
CA GLU A 8 2.18 -1.73 -1.17
C GLU A 8 2.30 -3.27 -1.11
N LYS A 9 3.49 -3.80 -0.86
CA LYS A 9 3.69 -5.24 -0.66
C LYS A 9 3.50 -5.68 0.78
N ASN A 10 3.93 -4.87 1.74
CA ASN A 10 4.07 -5.28 3.14
C ASN A 10 3.01 -4.67 4.05
N ILE A 11 2.58 -3.43 3.78
CA ILE A 11 1.60 -2.71 4.60
C ILE A 11 0.20 -2.77 3.97
N ILE A 12 0.08 -2.46 2.67
CA ILE A 12 -1.21 -2.53 1.97
C ILE A 12 -1.31 -3.86 1.23
N PRO A 13 -2.26 -4.75 1.60
CA PRO A 13 -2.45 -6.01 0.88
C PRO A 13 -2.85 -5.76 -0.57
N ALA A 14 -1.93 -5.94 -1.49
CA ALA A 14 -2.23 -5.79 -2.91
C ALA A 14 -2.90 -7.03 -3.49
N THR A 15 -3.80 -6.84 -4.46
CA THR A 15 -4.58 -7.91 -5.07
C THR A 15 -5.49 -8.58 -4.04
N TRP A 16 -6.30 -7.77 -3.41
CA TRP A 16 -7.23 -8.19 -2.38
C TRP A 16 -8.64 -8.29 -2.97
N TRP A 17 -9.27 -9.45 -2.84
CA TRP A 17 -10.60 -9.75 -3.37
C TRP A 17 -11.55 -10.07 -2.22
N GLU A 18 -12.59 -9.26 -2.06
CA GLU A 18 -13.58 -9.42 -1.00
C GLU A 18 -15.00 -9.42 -1.55
N GLY A 19 -15.87 -10.10 -0.82
CA GLY A 19 -17.32 -10.00 -1.01
C GLY A 19 -17.87 -8.89 -0.16
N GLY A 20 -18.73 -8.03 -0.71
CA GLY A 20 -19.29 -6.91 0.04
C GLY A 20 -20.22 -6.06 -0.79
N ALA A 21 -20.64 -4.96 -0.19
CA ALA A 21 -21.45 -3.92 -0.83
C ALA A 21 -20.79 -2.56 -0.66
N ALA A 22 -20.89 -1.72 -1.66
CA ALA A 22 -20.31 -0.38 -1.64
C ALA A 22 -21.30 0.66 -2.16
N LEU A 23 -21.21 1.83 -1.59
CA LEU A 23 -21.89 3.05 -2.03
C LEU A 23 -20.81 4.07 -2.37
N ASN A 24 -20.91 4.69 -3.53
CA ASN A 24 -20.02 5.78 -3.93
C ASN A 24 -20.80 6.94 -4.53
N GLY A 25 -20.19 8.10 -4.54
CA GLY A 25 -20.80 9.29 -5.10
C GLY A 25 -19.89 10.50 -5.10
N GLU A 26 -20.39 11.59 -5.64
CA GLU A 26 -19.75 12.89 -5.67
C GLU A 26 -20.47 13.83 -4.70
N ILE A 27 -19.72 14.42 -3.76
CA ILE A 27 -20.25 15.38 -2.77
C ILE A 27 -20.33 16.77 -3.38
N SER A 28 -19.30 17.13 -4.12
CA SER A 28 -19.18 18.39 -4.85
C SER A 28 -18.19 18.19 -6.02
N PRO A 29 -18.17 19.08 -7.03
CA PRO A 29 -17.28 18.90 -8.19
C PRO A 29 -15.85 18.55 -7.80
N GLY A 30 -15.41 17.34 -8.16
CA GLY A 30 -14.10 16.80 -7.88
C GLY A 30 -13.88 16.24 -6.46
N LEU A 31 -14.90 16.20 -5.59
CA LEU A 31 -14.84 15.57 -4.28
C LEU A 31 -15.75 14.34 -4.24
N PHE A 32 -15.15 13.16 -4.17
CA PHE A 32 -15.83 11.87 -4.19
C PHE A 32 -15.73 11.16 -2.85
N TYR A 33 -16.71 10.31 -2.58
CA TYR A 33 -16.68 9.39 -1.44
C TYR A 33 -16.95 7.96 -1.88
N ASP A 34 -16.39 7.01 -1.13
CA ASP A 34 -16.72 5.60 -1.19
C ASP A 34 -16.92 5.10 0.24
N ILE A 35 -17.96 4.32 0.46
CA ILE A 35 -18.24 3.63 1.70
C ILE A 35 -18.52 2.18 1.35
N ALA A 36 -17.87 1.24 2.04
CA ALA A 36 -18.03 -0.17 1.78
C ALA A 36 -18.12 -0.97 3.09
N VAL A 37 -18.87 -2.06 3.02
CA VAL A 37 -18.87 -3.14 4.00
C VAL A 37 -18.45 -4.41 3.26
N HIS A 38 -17.48 -5.16 3.82
CA HIS A 38 -16.89 -6.30 3.15
C HIS A 38 -16.37 -7.35 4.15
N SER A 39 -15.96 -8.52 3.65
CA SER A 39 -15.60 -9.67 4.50
C SER A 39 -14.36 -9.46 5.37
N GLY A 40 -13.51 -8.50 5.04
CA GLY A 40 -12.35 -8.14 5.87
C GLY A 40 -11.21 -9.16 5.83
N LEU A 41 -10.21 -8.92 6.69
CA LEU A 41 -9.07 -9.79 6.88
C LEU A 41 -9.40 -10.95 7.82
N TYR A 42 -8.66 -12.05 7.64
CA TYR A 42 -8.52 -13.10 8.63
C TYR A 42 -7.05 -13.28 8.97
N LEU A 43 -6.65 -12.93 10.19
CA LEU A 43 -5.31 -13.13 10.71
C LEU A 43 -5.36 -14.26 11.75
N ALA A 44 -4.60 -15.32 11.54
CA ALA A 44 -4.47 -16.36 12.55
C ALA A 44 -3.74 -15.82 13.79
N ALA A 45 -4.05 -16.35 14.96
CA ALA A 45 -3.39 -15.96 16.20
C ALA A 45 -1.86 -16.10 16.09
N GLY A 46 -1.13 -15.02 16.39
CA GLY A 46 0.33 -14.95 16.28
C GLY A 46 0.85 -14.53 14.89
N GLU A 47 0.00 -14.39 13.87
CA GLU A 47 0.39 -13.98 12.53
C GLU A 47 -0.25 -12.63 12.16
N TYR A 48 0.43 -11.53 12.47
CA TYR A 48 -0.09 -10.17 12.26
C TYR A 48 0.51 -9.48 11.03
N LYS A 49 0.57 -10.21 9.90
CA LYS A 49 0.93 -9.62 8.61
C LYS A 49 -0.34 -9.41 7.78
N PRO A 50 -0.83 -8.18 7.58
CA PRO A 50 -2.09 -7.91 6.86
C PRO A 50 -2.12 -8.53 5.47
N ARG A 51 -0.98 -8.60 4.80
CA ARG A 51 -0.84 -9.26 3.50
C ARG A 51 -1.27 -10.73 3.53
N ASP A 52 -0.96 -11.45 4.58
CA ASP A 52 -1.22 -12.89 4.70
C ASP A 52 -2.67 -13.16 5.14
N GLY A 53 -3.32 -12.16 5.77
CA GLY A 53 -4.73 -12.19 6.17
C GLY A 53 -5.74 -12.00 5.04
N ARG A 54 -5.30 -11.82 3.79
CA ARG A 54 -6.21 -11.69 2.66
C ARG A 54 -6.98 -12.97 2.42
N GLN A 55 -8.27 -12.85 2.34
CA GLN A 55 -9.17 -13.97 2.05
C GLN A 55 -9.52 -14.03 0.56
N LYS A 56 -10.00 -15.18 0.10
CA LYS A 56 -10.63 -15.35 -1.23
C LYS A 56 -12.14 -15.39 -1.03
N VAL A 57 -12.89 -14.63 -1.83
CA VAL A 57 -14.35 -14.46 -1.70
C VAL A 57 -15.10 -15.76 -1.41
N GLY A 58 -14.81 -16.82 -2.17
CA GLY A 58 -15.52 -18.11 -2.03
C GLY A 58 -15.18 -18.92 -0.79
N LYS A 59 -14.22 -18.47 0.04
CA LYS A 59 -13.77 -19.15 1.27
C LYS A 59 -13.58 -18.18 2.41
N ALA A 60 -14.04 -16.93 2.25
CA ALA A 60 -13.86 -15.91 3.26
C ALA A 60 -14.70 -16.25 4.48
N LYS A 61 -14.09 -16.16 5.65
CA LYS A 61 -14.78 -16.01 6.92
C LYS A 61 -15.34 -14.58 6.96
N ALA A 62 -16.56 -14.42 7.38
CA ALA A 62 -17.22 -13.12 7.49
C ALA A 62 -18.02 -13.07 8.78
N ASP A 63 -17.48 -13.68 9.84
CA ASP A 63 -18.04 -13.64 11.18
C ASP A 63 -17.96 -12.20 11.73
N ASP A 64 -16.94 -11.46 11.30
CA ASP A 64 -16.80 -10.02 11.54
C ASP A 64 -16.51 -9.27 10.24
N MET A 65 -17.35 -8.27 9.94
CA MET A 65 -17.27 -7.50 8.71
C MET A 65 -16.35 -6.28 8.88
N ALA A 66 -15.62 -5.95 7.85
CA ALA A 66 -14.85 -4.71 7.78
C ALA A 66 -15.67 -3.59 7.13
N PHE A 67 -15.43 -2.37 7.60
CA PHE A 67 -16.00 -1.14 7.06
C PHE A 67 -14.88 -0.26 6.51
N THR A 68 -15.04 0.22 5.28
CA THR A 68 -14.08 1.12 4.63
C THR A 68 -14.77 2.40 4.22
N GLY A 69 -14.16 3.53 4.55
CA GLY A 69 -14.52 4.85 4.05
C GLY A 69 -13.36 5.50 3.33
N ARG A 70 -13.61 6.15 2.20
CA ARG A 70 -12.62 6.91 1.44
C ARG A 70 -13.19 8.25 0.99
N LEU A 71 -12.35 9.28 1.05
CA LEU A 71 -12.56 10.56 0.37
C LEU A 71 -11.46 10.75 -0.70
N LYS A 72 -11.85 11.21 -1.87
CA LYS A 72 -10.94 11.49 -2.98
C LYS A 72 -11.25 12.88 -3.56
N TYR A 73 -10.20 13.67 -3.74
CA TYR A 73 -10.26 15.01 -4.30
C TYR A 73 -9.47 15.10 -5.61
N THR A 74 -10.13 15.59 -6.66
CA THR A 74 -9.57 15.72 -8.03
C THR A 74 -9.92 17.04 -8.70
N ALA A 75 -10.43 18.05 -7.95
CA ALA A 75 -10.89 19.30 -8.54
C ALA A 75 -9.75 20.17 -9.14
N ILE A 76 -8.50 19.89 -8.77
CA ILE A 76 -7.33 20.56 -9.34
C ILE A 76 -6.80 19.68 -10.49
N PRO A 77 -6.74 20.20 -11.75
CA PRO A 77 -6.22 19.44 -12.88
C PRO A 77 -4.82 18.87 -12.61
N GLY A 78 -4.66 17.58 -12.85
CA GLY A 78 -3.40 16.86 -12.63
C GLY A 78 -3.12 16.47 -11.17
N LEU A 79 -3.98 16.83 -10.21
CA LEU A 79 -3.83 16.47 -8.80
C LEU A 79 -4.94 15.51 -8.36
N GLU A 80 -4.56 14.39 -7.79
CA GLU A 80 -5.42 13.51 -7.01
C GLU A 80 -4.87 13.39 -5.58
N ILE A 81 -5.73 13.59 -4.59
CA ILE A 81 -5.45 13.31 -3.17
C ILE A 81 -6.57 12.43 -2.66
N ALA A 82 -6.26 11.38 -1.94
CA ALA A 82 -7.25 10.56 -1.27
C ALA A 82 -6.81 10.19 0.14
N ALA A 83 -7.79 9.94 0.99
CA ALA A 83 -7.59 9.35 2.30
C ALA A 83 -8.66 8.29 2.55
N SER A 84 -8.29 7.18 3.14
CA SER A 84 -9.17 6.07 3.47
C SER A 84 -8.91 5.54 4.87
N VAL A 85 -9.99 5.04 5.50
CA VAL A 85 -9.94 4.34 6.78
C VAL A 85 -10.72 3.05 6.61
N GLN A 86 -10.13 1.94 7.06
CA GLN A 86 -10.80 0.66 7.21
C GLN A 86 -10.79 0.24 8.67
N VAL A 87 -11.91 -0.23 9.17
CA VAL A 87 -12.06 -0.71 10.56
C VAL A 87 -12.68 -2.09 10.54
N GLN A 88 -12.10 -2.99 11.31
CA GLN A 88 -12.61 -4.33 11.57
C GLN A 88 -12.52 -4.61 13.07
N GLN A 89 -13.60 -5.10 13.70
CA GLN A 89 -13.63 -5.29 15.16
C GLN A 89 -12.92 -6.55 15.59
N ASP A 90 -12.90 -7.58 14.74
CA ASP A 90 -12.18 -8.83 15.00
C ASP A 90 -11.49 -9.36 13.73
N VAL A 91 -10.18 -9.20 13.66
CA VAL A 91 -9.38 -9.74 12.57
C VAL A 91 -9.16 -11.25 12.67
N HIS A 92 -9.47 -11.85 13.82
CA HIS A 92 -9.44 -13.31 14.03
C HIS A 92 -10.71 -14.02 13.55
N GLN A 93 -11.76 -13.25 13.17
CA GLN A 93 -13.02 -13.79 12.64
C GLN A 93 -13.67 -14.81 13.60
N GLY A 94 -13.73 -14.48 14.90
CA GLY A 94 -14.32 -15.34 15.92
C GLY A 94 -13.43 -16.47 16.42
N GLU A 95 -12.18 -16.55 16.00
CA GLU A 95 -11.24 -17.57 16.47
C GLU A 95 -10.36 -17.04 17.63
N GLY A 96 -10.79 -17.25 18.85
CA GLY A 96 -10.07 -16.84 20.07
C GLY A 96 -10.52 -15.48 20.60
N GLU A 97 -9.59 -14.70 21.14
CA GLU A 97 -9.86 -13.35 21.62
C GLU A 97 -9.99 -12.38 20.43
N ALA A 98 -11.04 -11.57 20.44
CA ALA A 98 -11.26 -10.59 19.39
C ALA A 98 -10.18 -9.51 19.42
N ILE A 99 -9.59 -9.22 18.27
CA ILE A 99 -8.61 -8.16 18.08
C ILE A 99 -9.10 -7.24 16.97
N GLY A 100 -9.34 -5.97 17.32
CA GLY A 100 -9.66 -4.93 16.36
C GLY A 100 -8.44 -4.54 15.51
N GLY A 101 -8.72 -4.16 14.27
CA GLY A 101 -7.70 -3.62 13.36
C GLY A 101 -8.23 -2.40 12.63
N THR A 102 -7.41 -1.34 12.58
CA THR A 102 -7.69 -0.12 11.83
C THR A 102 -6.57 0.14 10.84
N LEU A 103 -6.91 0.31 9.56
CA LEU A 103 -6.00 0.81 8.54
C LEU A 103 -6.34 2.25 8.22
N PHE A 104 -5.34 3.12 8.27
CA PHE A 104 -5.37 4.43 7.67
C PHE A 104 -4.46 4.45 6.42
N GLU A 105 -4.93 5.04 5.34
CA GLU A 105 -4.13 5.24 4.13
C GLU A 105 -4.40 6.63 3.57
N THR A 106 -3.36 7.30 3.10
CA THR A 106 -3.48 8.53 2.31
C THR A 106 -2.48 8.52 1.17
N HIS A 107 -2.91 8.99 0.01
CA HIS A 107 -2.02 9.11 -1.13
C HIS A 107 -2.25 10.40 -1.92
N MET A 108 -1.21 10.76 -2.67
CA MET A 108 -1.23 11.86 -3.62
C MET A 108 -0.63 11.40 -4.95
N ALA A 109 -1.27 11.77 -6.04
CA ALA A 109 -0.71 11.69 -7.38
C ALA A 109 -0.82 13.07 -8.03
N TRP A 110 0.30 13.64 -8.42
CA TRP A 110 0.37 14.94 -9.06
C TRP A 110 1.13 14.84 -10.38
N GLN A 111 0.53 15.38 -11.44
CA GLN A 111 1.16 15.47 -12.75
C GLN A 111 1.05 16.91 -13.27
N ARG A 112 2.19 17.44 -13.67
CA ARG A 112 2.26 18.74 -14.33
C ARG A 112 3.30 18.67 -15.45
N ASP A 113 2.86 18.88 -16.68
CA ASP A 113 3.70 18.73 -17.87
C ASP A 113 4.38 17.35 -17.89
N ASP A 114 5.70 17.32 -17.96
CA ASP A 114 6.52 16.10 -17.98
C ASP A 114 6.89 15.57 -16.56
N PHE A 115 6.51 16.30 -15.52
CA PHE A 115 6.79 15.92 -14.14
C PHE A 115 5.61 15.19 -13.52
N GLN A 116 5.89 14.11 -12.79
CA GLN A 116 4.93 13.40 -11.94
C GLN A 116 5.50 13.20 -10.54
N LEU A 117 4.65 13.30 -9.54
CA LEU A 117 4.97 12.99 -8.16
C LEU A 117 3.90 12.06 -7.61
N ARG A 118 4.32 10.95 -6.99
CA ARG A 118 3.44 10.07 -6.21
C ARG A 118 3.96 9.99 -4.79
N ALA A 119 3.04 10.00 -3.86
CA ALA A 119 3.35 9.75 -2.46
C ALA A 119 2.21 8.94 -1.83
N LEU A 120 2.54 8.10 -0.88
CA LEU A 120 1.59 7.30 -0.13
C LEU A 120 2.11 7.09 1.29
N TYR A 121 1.20 7.12 2.24
CA TYR A 121 1.41 6.68 3.62
C TYR A 121 0.30 5.71 4.01
N ALA A 122 0.64 4.65 4.74
CA ALA A 122 -0.32 3.71 5.29
C ALA A 122 0.11 3.24 6.68
N GLN A 123 -0.85 3.05 7.56
CA GLN A 123 -0.64 2.54 8.91
C GLN A 123 -1.75 1.60 9.31
N TRP A 124 -1.37 0.44 9.88
CA TRP A 124 -2.23 -0.46 10.63
C TRP A 124 -2.01 -0.26 12.12
N ASP A 125 -3.11 -0.19 12.85
CA ASP A 125 -3.15 -0.26 14.30
C ASP A 125 -4.04 -1.45 14.68
N PHE A 126 -3.49 -2.39 15.47
CA PHE A 126 -4.23 -3.52 16.03
C PHE A 126 -4.38 -3.31 17.54
N ASP A 127 -5.57 -3.61 18.06
CA ASP A 127 -5.79 -3.58 19.49
C ASP A 127 -4.85 -4.60 20.16
N SER A 128 -3.96 -4.11 21.03
CA SER A 128 -3.02 -4.97 21.71
C SER A 128 -3.73 -5.75 22.82
N ALA A 129 -4.27 -6.91 22.53
CA ALA A 129 -4.52 -7.92 23.54
C ALA A 129 -3.19 -8.52 23.94
N ILE A 130 -2.54 -7.83 24.75
CA ILE A 130 -1.30 -7.90 25.52
C ILE A 130 -0.40 -9.16 25.38
N ASN A 131 -0.88 -10.31 24.96
CA ASN A 131 -0.12 -11.56 24.98
C ASN A 131 -0.01 -12.30 23.62
N ASN A 132 -0.65 -11.85 22.57
CA ASN A 132 -0.75 -12.60 21.31
C ASN A 132 -0.14 -11.89 20.09
N ILE A 133 0.18 -10.60 20.20
CA ILE A 133 0.83 -9.83 19.12
C ILE A 133 2.34 -9.86 19.38
N ALA A 134 3.11 -10.23 18.37
CA ALA A 134 4.57 -10.11 18.42
C ALA A 134 4.93 -8.67 18.81
N LEU A 135 5.90 -8.52 19.72
CA LEU A 135 6.31 -7.21 20.25
C LEU A 135 6.51 -6.20 19.12
N GLY A 136 5.62 -5.20 19.07
CA GLY A 136 5.64 -4.12 18.09
C GLY A 136 4.82 -4.35 16.82
N ALA A 137 4.23 -5.52 16.58
CA ALA A 137 3.39 -5.76 15.39
C ALA A 137 1.98 -5.18 15.51
N ASP A 138 1.63 -4.65 16.66
CA ASP A 138 0.39 -3.90 16.92
C ASP A 138 0.33 -2.59 16.14
N GLU A 139 1.47 -2.01 15.79
CA GLU A 139 1.57 -0.89 14.87
C GLU A 139 2.46 -1.28 13.67
N GLN A 140 1.96 -1.04 12.45
CA GLN A 140 2.70 -1.29 11.21
C GLN A 140 2.49 -0.12 10.27
N SER A 141 3.57 0.45 9.76
CA SER A 141 3.47 1.63 8.93
C SER A 141 4.42 1.61 7.74
N GLY A 142 4.17 2.48 6.79
CA GLY A 142 5.08 2.68 5.67
C GLY A 142 4.67 3.86 4.81
N PHE A 143 5.64 4.43 4.14
CA PHE A 143 5.42 5.50 3.18
C PHE A 143 6.37 5.38 2.00
N TYR A 144 5.99 5.99 0.90
CA TYR A 144 6.91 6.24 -0.19
C TYR A 144 6.66 7.59 -0.86
N ILE A 145 7.69 8.08 -1.51
CA ILE A 145 7.64 9.23 -2.42
C ILE A 145 8.38 8.87 -3.71
N GLU A 146 7.75 9.13 -4.85
CA GLU A 146 8.25 8.78 -6.18
C GLU A 146 8.08 9.96 -7.14
N PRO A 147 9.07 10.84 -7.27
CA PRO A 147 9.17 11.77 -8.39
C PRO A 147 9.56 11.04 -9.68
N SER A 148 9.01 11.47 -10.79
CA SER A 148 9.40 11.03 -12.13
C SER A 148 9.36 12.17 -13.13
N TYR A 149 10.21 12.09 -14.15
CA TYR A 149 10.31 13.12 -15.18
C TYR A 149 10.47 12.48 -16.56
N ARG A 150 9.69 12.97 -17.52
CA ARG A 150 9.77 12.54 -18.91
C ARG A 150 10.73 13.44 -19.66
N ILE A 151 11.93 12.93 -19.95
CA ILE A 151 12.99 13.68 -20.65
C ILE A 151 12.65 13.88 -22.13
N SER A 152 12.00 12.88 -22.73
CA SER A 152 11.58 12.88 -24.12
C SER A 152 10.35 11.97 -24.31
N GLU A 153 9.78 11.94 -25.50
CA GLU A 153 8.67 11.02 -25.85
C GLU A 153 9.02 9.55 -25.56
N LYS A 154 10.31 9.21 -25.61
CA LYS A 154 10.80 7.82 -25.46
C LYS A 154 11.49 7.53 -24.14
N LEU A 155 11.88 8.55 -23.36
CA LEU A 155 12.69 8.34 -22.17
C LEU A 155 12.08 9.04 -20.96
N GLY A 156 11.84 8.29 -19.89
CA GLY A 156 11.46 8.79 -18.59
C GLY A 156 12.38 8.25 -17.50
N LEU A 157 12.65 9.07 -16.50
CA LEU A 157 13.39 8.72 -15.29
C LEU A 157 12.47 8.74 -14.08
N PHE A 158 12.79 7.96 -13.07
CA PHE A 158 12.15 8.04 -11.76
C PHE A 158 13.16 7.76 -10.65
N ALA A 159 12.89 8.30 -9.49
CA ALA A 159 13.50 7.92 -8.24
C ALA A 159 12.39 7.59 -7.25
N ARG A 160 12.62 6.68 -6.31
CA ARG A 160 11.68 6.38 -5.25
C ARG A 160 12.42 6.12 -3.96
N TYR A 161 11.98 6.76 -2.89
CA TYR A 161 12.34 6.39 -1.53
C TYR A 161 11.12 5.76 -0.87
N SER A 162 11.31 4.66 -0.18
CA SER A 162 10.27 3.99 0.58
C SER A 162 10.82 3.46 1.89
N GLU A 163 9.99 3.54 2.92
CA GLU A 163 10.24 2.98 4.24
C GLU A 163 9.01 2.19 4.66
N TYR A 164 9.21 1.04 5.28
CA TYR A 164 8.13 0.31 5.92
C TYR A 164 8.63 -0.39 7.18
N ASP A 165 7.73 -0.52 8.15
CA ASP A 165 7.99 -1.19 9.40
C ASP A 165 6.77 -2.03 9.80
N ASN A 166 6.95 -3.35 9.89
CA ASN A 166 5.93 -4.27 10.36
C ASN A 166 5.97 -4.50 11.88
N LEU A 167 6.89 -3.82 12.58
CA LEU A 167 7.07 -3.86 14.03
C LEU A 167 7.22 -2.43 14.58
N ALA A 168 6.49 -1.47 14.02
CA ALA A 168 6.62 -0.04 14.35
C ALA A 168 6.29 0.28 15.81
N GLY A 169 5.50 -0.56 16.49
CA GLY A 169 5.28 -0.48 17.94
C GLY A 169 6.46 -0.97 18.79
N SER A 170 7.55 -1.45 18.17
CA SER A 170 8.74 -1.93 18.89
C SER A 170 9.54 -0.76 19.48
N ALA A 171 10.21 -1.02 20.61
CA ALA A 171 11.14 -0.06 21.21
C ALA A 171 12.50 0.02 20.49
N VAL A 172 12.78 -0.89 19.56
CA VAL A 172 13.99 -0.92 18.75
C VAL A 172 13.62 -0.59 17.30
N ASP A 173 14.55 0.01 16.56
CA ASP A 173 14.38 0.31 15.16
C ASP A 173 14.29 -1.00 14.35
N THR A 174 13.20 -1.13 13.60
CA THR A 174 12.88 -2.28 12.73
C THR A 174 12.52 -1.84 11.32
N ALA A 175 12.62 -0.55 11.03
CA ALA A 175 12.27 0.02 9.74
C ALA A 175 13.18 -0.52 8.62
N VAL A 176 12.59 -0.79 7.48
CA VAL A 176 13.28 -1.17 6.25
C VAL A 176 13.19 -0.01 5.27
N GLU A 177 14.33 0.54 4.93
CA GLU A 177 14.46 1.61 3.96
C GLU A 177 14.83 1.08 2.57
N GLN A 178 14.33 1.69 1.52
CA GLN A 178 14.74 1.36 0.16
C GLN A 178 14.75 2.59 -0.73
N PHE A 179 15.83 2.73 -1.47
CA PHE A 179 15.97 3.70 -2.53
C PHE A 179 16.00 2.98 -3.88
N ASP A 180 15.18 3.43 -4.82
CA ASP A 180 15.15 2.96 -6.20
C ASP A 180 15.42 4.13 -7.14
N ILE A 181 16.21 3.90 -8.19
CA ILE A 181 16.36 4.82 -9.31
C ILE A 181 16.28 4.03 -10.61
N GLY A 182 15.57 4.56 -11.59
CA GLY A 182 15.42 3.82 -12.82
C GLY A 182 14.94 4.65 -14.00
N LEU A 183 14.86 3.96 -15.12
CA LEU A 183 14.42 4.52 -16.38
C LEU A 183 13.34 3.65 -17.04
N ASN A 184 12.50 4.31 -17.81
CA ASN A 184 11.56 3.70 -18.73
C ASN A 184 11.90 4.17 -20.14
N TYR A 185 12.06 3.22 -21.07
CA TYR A 185 12.30 3.52 -22.47
C TYR A 185 11.21 2.94 -23.37
N TRP A 186 10.44 3.81 -23.99
CA TRP A 186 9.34 3.43 -24.88
C TRP A 186 9.87 3.20 -26.30
N LEU A 187 10.03 1.93 -26.67
CA LEU A 187 10.34 1.54 -28.05
C LEU A 187 9.18 1.86 -28.99
N HIS A 188 7.96 1.69 -28.51
CA HIS A 188 6.70 1.92 -29.19
C HIS A 188 5.70 2.44 -28.14
N PRO A 189 4.65 3.19 -28.49
CA PRO A 189 3.63 3.62 -27.54
C PRO A 189 3.09 2.51 -26.64
N ASN A 190 3.03 1.29 -27.15
CA ASN A 190 2.55 0.11 -26.43
C ASN A 190 3.64 -0.76 -25.82
N VAL A 191 4.93 -0.44 -26.00
CA VAL A 191 6.05 -1.27 -25.53
C VAL A 191 7.04 -0.42 -24.74
N VAL A 192 7.25 -0.74 -23.49
CA VAL A 192 8.19 -0.05 -22.61
C VAL A 192 9.22 -1.03 -22.03
N PHE A 193 10.48 -0.71 -22.18
CA PHE A 193 11.57 -1.28 -21.40
C PHE A 193 11.70 -0.53 -20.09
N LYS A 194 11.85 -1.27 -19.00
CA LYS A 194 12.06 -0.73 -17.66
C LYS A 194 13.33 -1.29 -17.09
N MET A 195 14.13 -0.43 -16.46
CA MET A 195 15.32 -0.82 -15.73
C MET A 195 15.41 0.02 -14.47
N ASP A 196 15.69 -0.61 -13.35
CA ASP A 196 15.92 0.08 -12.08
C ASP A 196 17.01 -0.61 -11.27
N TYR A 197 17.74 0.21 -10.52
CA TYR A 197 18.61 -0.19 -9.44
C TYR A 197 17.91 0.08 -8.13
N GLN A 198 18.00 -0.85 -7.21
CA GLN A 198 17.49 -0.73 -5.85
C GLN A 198 18.63 -0.93 -4.84
N ASN A 199 18.59 -0.15 -3.78
CA ASN A 199 19.41 -0.30 -2.59
C ASN A 199 18.46 -0.38 -1.40
N GLN A 200 18.56 -1.46 -0.62
CA GLN A 200 17.73 -1.68 0.56
C GLN A 200 18.61 -1.81 1.80
N ASP A 201 18.28 -1.04 2.82
CA ASP A 201 18.88 -1.08 4.13
C ASP A 201 17.92 -1.61 5.17
N THR A 202 18.46 -2.35 6.14
CA THR A 202 17.74 -2.91 7.28
C THR A 202 18.55 -2.69 8.55
N PRO A 203 17.93 -2.50 9.72
CA PRO A 203 18.65 -2.33 10.98
C PRO A 203 19.58 -3.49 11.34
N SER A 204 19.32 -4.68 10.80
CA SER A 204 20.14 -5.89 10.98
C SER A 204 21.28 -6.04 9.97
N ASP A 205 21.53 -5.03 9.13
CA ASP A 205 22.54 -5.06 8.07
C ASP A 205 22.38 -6.25 7.08
N THR A 206 21.12 -6.65 6.87
CA THR A 206 20.73 -7.70 5.91
C THR A 206 20.14 -7.13 4.64
N GLY A 207 20.39 -5.84 4.38
CA GLY A 207 20.00 -5.15 3.16
C GLY A 207 20.64 -5.75 1.92
N TYR A 208 20.10 -5.43 0.76
CA TYR A 208 20.64 -5.90 -0.51
C TYR A 208 20.49 -4.86 -1.61
N ASP A 209 21.42 -4.93 -2.56
CA ASP A 209 21.40 -4.14 -3.78
C ASP A 209 20.98 -5.03 -4.95
N GLY A 210 20.34 -4.45 -5.93
CA GLY A 210 19.91 -5.22 -7.08
C GLY A 210 19.54 -4.39 -8.30
N PHE A 211 19.66 -5.03 -9.46
CA PHE A 211 19.15 -4.50 -10.71
C PHE A 211 17.91 -5.28 -11.15
N ASN A 212 16.88 -4.57 -11.55
CA ASN A 212 15.66 -5.14 -12.11
C ASN A 212 15.50 -4.67 -13.56
N MET A 213 15.07 -5.59 -14.42
CA MET A 213 14.73 -5.29 -15.81
C MET A 213 13.36 -5.89 -16.13
N GLY A 214 12.59 -5.22 -16.95
CA GLY A 214 11.29 -5.70 -17.37
C GLY A 214 10.83 -5.09 -18.69
N VAL A 215 9.88 -5.76 -19.30
CA VAL A 215 9.18 -5.28 -20.50
C VAL A 215 7.70 -5.18 -20.16
N GLY A 216 7.12 -4.00 -20.40
CA GLY A 216 5.67 -3.79 -20.36
C GLY A 216 5.11 -3.73 -21.76
N TYR A 217 3.96 -4.35 -21.95
CA TYR A 217 3.20 -4.30 -23.20
C TYR A 217 1.73 -3.99 -22.90
N SER A 218 1.14 -3.05 -23.65
CA SER A 218 -0.29 -2.78 -23.63
C SER A 218 -0.90 -3.07 -25.01
N PHE A 219 -2.05 -3.70 -25.03
CA PHE A 219 -2.82 -4.05 -26.25
C PHE A 219 -4.20 -3.42 -26.21
#